data_3c247f5bed4c093830947bbc6c2781a5
#
_entry.id   3c247f5bed4c093830947bbc6c2781a5
#
_cell.length_a   1.000
_cell.length_b   1.000
_cell.length_c   1.000
_cell.angle_alpha   90.00
_cell.angle_beta   90.00
_cell.angle_gamma   90.00
#
_symmetry.space_group_name_H-M   'P 1'
#
loop_
_entity.id
_entity.type
_entity.pdbx_description
1 polymer ?
#
loop_
_entity_poly.entity_id
_entity_poly.type
_entity_poly.pdbx_seq_one_letter_code
_entity_poly.pdbx_strand_id
1 'polypeptide(L)' 'MIQIRLRELMASKGRRERRKITYDDILEQTGISKNTLTRLANDRADRIALNTMDQLCAYFDCQPGDLLIYVTEESC' A
#
# COMPACT_ATOMS: atom_id res chain seq x y z
N MET A 1 -3.95 16.44 -2.09
CA MET A 1 -3.28 15.52 -1.16
C MET A 1 -3.24 14.12 -1.74
N ILE A 2 -2.08 13.48 -1.66
CA ILE A 2 -1.94 12.12 -2.17
C ILE A 2 -2.12 11.15 -1.02
N GLN A 3 -2.96 10.16 -1.24
CA GLN A 3 -3.20 9.11 -0.26
C GLN A 3 -2.72 7.77 -0.80
N ILE A 4 -2.22 6.95 0.09
CA ILE A 4 -1.75 5.62 -0.25
C ILE A 4 -2.80 4.62 0.24
N ARG A 5 -3.31 3.82 -0.69
CA ARG A 5 -4.41 2.90 -0.40
C ARG A 5 -3.93 1.52 0.04
N LEU A 6 -2.89 1.49 0.84
CA LEU A 6 -2.31 0.22 1.25
C LEU A 6 -3.30 -0.65 2.03
N ARG A 7 -4.02 -0.06 2.97
CA ARG A 7 -4.97 -0.82 3.79
C ARG A 7 -6.11 -1.39 2.95
N GLU A 8 -6.58 -0.60 1.99
CA GLU A 8 -7.66 -1.06 1.11
C GLU A 8 -7.21 -2.21 0.23
N LEU A 9 -5.97 -2.14 -0.27
CA LEU A 9 -5.43 -3.21 -1.08
C LEU A 9 -5.19 -4.47 -0.25
N MET A 10 -4.75 -4.31 1.00
CA MET A 10 -4.60 -5.45 1.90
C MET A 10 -5.94 -6.13 2.15
N ALA A 11 -6.97 -5.34 2.40
CA ALA A 11 -8.30 -5.89 2.63
C ALA A 11 -8.84 -6.60 1.39
N SER A 12 -8.62 -6.02 0.22
CA SER A 12 -9.07 -6.59 -1.03
C SER A 12 -8.36 -7.92 -1.31
N LYS A 13 -7.04 -7.95 -1.12
CA LYS A 13 -6.26 -9.17 -1.33
C LYS A 13 -6.68 -10.25 -0.31
N GLY A 14 -6.93 -9.84 0.93
CA GLY A 14 -7.38 -10.77 1.96
C GLY A 14 -8.70 -11.42 1.61
N ARG A 15 -9.62 -10.64 1.03
CA ARG A 15 -10.90 -11.20 0.60
C ARG A 15 -10.72 -12.18 -0.55
N ARG A 16 -9.83 -11.88 -1.49
CA ARG A 16 -9.57 -12.77 -2.61
C ARG A 16 -8.93 -14.08 -2.17
N GLU A 17 -8.04 -14.01 -1.19
CA GLU A 17 -7.31 -15.19 -0.72
C GLU A 17 -7.94 -15.82 0.50
N ARG A 18 -9.03 -15.25 0.98
CA ARG A 18 -9.74 -15.75 2.15
C ARG A 18 -8.85 -15.87 3.39
N ARG A 19 -7.99 -14.88 3.57
CA ARG A 19 -7.13 -14.80 4.74
C ARG A 19 -6.81 -13.36 5.05
N LYS A 20 -6.34 -13.10 6.26
CA LYS A 20 -5.97 -11.74 6.63
C LYS A 20 -4.56 -11.47 6.15
N ILE A 21 -4.38 -10.39 5.43
CA ILE A 21 -3.06 -9.96 4.98
C ILE A 21 -2.48 -9.03 6.05
N THR A 22 -1.28 -9.35 6.53
CA THR A 22 -0.63 -8.55 7.55
C THR A 22 0.64 -7.92 7.00
N TYR A 23 1.21 -6.98 7.76
CA TYR A 23 2.48 -6.37 7.37
C TYR A 23 3.60 -7.42 7.34
N ASP A 24 3.53 -8.42 8.20
CA ASP A 24 4.51 -9.49 8.20
C ASP A 24 4.47 -10.27 6.89
N ASP A 25 3.27 -10.50 6.36
CA ASP A 25 3.12 -11.19 5.09
C ASP A 25 3.78 -10.40 3.97
N ILE A 26 3.58 -9.08 3.97
CA ILE A 26 4.17 -8.23 2.95
C ILE A 26 5.69 -8.20 3.10
N LEU A 27 6.18 -8.11 4.32
CA LEU A 27 7.61 -8.12 4.60
C LEU A 27 8.25 -9.40 4.07
N GLU A 28 7.65 -10.55 4.31
CA GLU A 28 8.19 -11.83 3.85
C GLU A 28 8.25 -11.92 2.34
N GLN A 29 7.26 -11.38 1.66
CA GLN A 29 7.17 -11.48 0.22
C GLN A 29 7.94 -10.39 -0.53
N THR A 30 8.05 -9.22 0.05
CA THR A 30 8.66 -8.08 -0.64
C THR A 30 9.95 -7.59 -0.02
N GLY A 31 10.18 -7.89 1.24
CA GLY A 31 11.35 -7.37 1.95
C GLY A 31 11.17 -5.94 2.44
N ILE A 32 10.00 -5.36 2.29
CA ILE A 32 9.73 -4.00 2.76
C ILE A 32 9.52 -4.03 4.27
N SER A 33 10.23 -3.17 5.00
CA SER A 33 10.16 -3.19 6.46
C SER A 33 8.76 -2.80 6.97
N LYS A 34 8.40 -3.31 8.12
CA LYS A 34 7.11 -3.00 8.73
C LYS A 34 7.00 -1.52 9.06
N ASN A 35 8.11 -0.90 9.43
CA ASN A 35 8.12 0.53 9.71
C ASN A 35 7.73 1.33 8.48
N THR A 36 8.30 0.98 7.32
CA THR A 36 7.95 1.62 6.07
C THR A 36 6.48 1.40 5.73
N LEU A 37 6.00 0.17 5.89
CA LEU A 37 4.59 -0.14 5.59
C LEU A 37 3.63 0.63 6.50
N THR A 38 3.98 0.75 7.77
CA THR A 38 3.15 1.50 8.72
C THR A 38 3.08 2.97 8.34
N ARG A 39 4.21 3.55 7.95
CA ARG A 39 4.23 4.96 7.53
C ARG A 39 3.42 5.17 6.27
N LEU A 40 3.52 4.25 5.31
CA LEU A 40 2.73 4.34 4.09
C LEU A 40 1.24 4.20 4.38
N ALA A 41 0.87 3.28 5.24
CA ALA A 41 -0.54 3.05 5.57
C ALA A 41 -1.17 4.22 6.31
N ASN A 42 -0.37 4.99 7.02
CA ASN A 42 -0.86 6.14 7.78
C ASN A 42 -0.65 7.47 7.07
N ASP A 43 -0.30 7.43 5.79
CA ASP A 43 -0.07 8.61 4.96
C ASP A 43 1.00 9.54 5.55
N ARG A 44 2.00 8.96 6.19
CA ARG A 44 3.08 9.75 6.81
C ARG A 44 4.37 9.76 6.02
N ALA A 45 4.38 9.13 4.87
CA ALA A 45 5.56 9.08 4.03
C ALA A 45 5.57 10.27 3.08
N ASP A 46 6.67 11.00 3.05
CA ASP A 46 6.82 12.11 2.10
C ASP A 46 7.33 11.61 0.76
N ARG A 47 7.89 10.44 0.73
CA ARG A 47 8.45 9.86 -0.48
C ARG A 47 8.28 8.35 -0.46
N ILE A 48 8.28 7.80 -1.66
CA ILE A 48 8.25 6.36 -1.81
C ILE A 48 9.20 6.03 -2.95
N ALA A 49 10.07 5.07 -2.75
CA ALA A 49 11.01 4.66 -3.78
C ALA A 49 10.26 3.91 -4.88
N LEU A 50 10.67 4.09 -6.12
CA LEU A 50 10.05 3.38 -7.23
C LEU A 50 10.17 1.87 -7.06
N ASN A 51 11.28 1.42 -6.49
CA ASN A 51 11.47 0.01 -6.20
C ASN A 51 10.41 -0.52 -5.22
N THR A 52 10.09 0.28 -4.20
CA THR A 52 9.05 -0.08 -3.23
C THR A 52 7.69 -0.14 -3.91
N MET A 53 7.40 0.85 -4.77
CA MET A 53 6.17 0.85 -5.56
C MET A 53 6.06 -0.38 -6.43
N ASP A 54 7.17 -0.73 -7.09
CA ASP A 54 7.21 -1.88 -7.98
C ASP A 54 6.88 -3.16 -7.22
N GLN A 55 7.48 -3.33 -6.05
CA GLN A 55 7.24 -4.50 -5.22
C GLN A 55 5.80 -4.57 -4.72
N LEU A 56 5.23 -3.45 -4.32
CA LEU A 56 3.86 -3.42 -3.85
C LEU A 56 2.88 -3.70 -4.99
N CYS A 57 3.12 -3.13 -6.16
CA CYS A 57 2.27 -3.39 -7.32
C CYS A 57 2.31 -4.86 -7.71
N ALA A 58 3.49 -5.47 -7.69
CA ALA A 58 3.63 -6.88 -8.00
C ALA A 58 2.93 -7.75 -6.94
N TYR A 59 3.09 -7.39 -5.69
CA TYR A 59 2.49 -8.16 -4.59
C TYR A 59 0.96 -8.12 -4.65
N PHE A 60 0.39 -6.94 -4.90
CA PHE A 60 -1.06 -6.78 -4.96
C PHE A 60 -1.63 -6.98 -6.36
N ASP A 61 -0.77 -7.17 -7.34
CA ASP A 61 -1.18 -7.34 -8.74
C ASP A 61 -2.03 -6.16 -9.18
N CYS A 62 -1.50 -4.96 -9.01
CA CYS A 62 -2.22 -3.74 -9.33
C CYS A 62 -1.30 -2.73 -10.00
N GLN A 63 -1.88 -1.64 -10.47
CA GLN A 63 -1.15 -0.53 -11.07
C GLN A 63 -0.84 0.52 -10.00
N PRO A 64 0.18 1.35 -10.21
CA PRO A 64 0.46 2.44 -9.26
C PRO A 64 -0.75 3.34 -9.03
N GLY A 65 -1.60 3.52 -10.03
CA GLY A 65 -2.81 4.32 -9.88
C GLY A 65 -3.84 3.70 -8.94
N ASP A 66 -3.74 2.40 -8.69
CA ASP A 66 -4.60 1.74 -7.72
C ASP A 66 -4.06 1.90 -6.30
N LEU A 67 -2.77 2.14 -6.18
CA LEU A 67 -2.11 2.26 -4.91
C LEU A 67 -2.13 3.71 -4.40
N LEU A 68 -1.95 4.66 -5.31
CA LEU A 68 -1.91 6.09 -4.97
C LEU A 68 -3.09 6.81 -5.60
N ILE A 69 -3.76 7.64 -4.81
CA ILE A 69 -4.84 8.48 -5.33
C ILE A 69 -4.62 9.92 -4.90
N TYR A 70 -5.11 10.83 -5.71
CA TYR A 70 -5.08 12.24 -5.38
C TYR A 70 -6.46 12.65 -4.88
N VAL A 71 -6.50 13.20 -3.67
CA VAL A 71 -7.76 13.65 -3.09
C VAL A 71 -7.68 15.15 -2.97
N THR A 72 -8.65 15.85 -3.56
CA THR A 72 -8.68 17.29 -3.41
C THR A 72 -9.15 17.63 -2.02
N GLU A 73 -8.56 18.66 -1.46
CA GLU A 73 -8.95 19.02 -0.11
C GLU A 73 -10.09 20.01 -0.09
N GLU A 74 -10.77 20.15 -1.17
CA GLU A 74 -11.92 21.01 -1.19
C GLU A 74 -12.96 20.36 -0.37
N SER A 75 -13.12 20.92 0.76
CA SER A 75 -14.14 20.44 1.63
C SER A 75 -15.43 20.96 1.14
N CYS A 76 -16.01 20.39 0.40
CA CYS A 76 -17.35 20.83 0.15
C CYS A 76 -18.23 19.83 0.72
#